data_d56308a9a13b4c0cc0df42c270c2220a
#
_entry.id   d56308a9a13b4c0cc0df42c270c2220a
#
_cell.length_a   1.000
_cell.length_b   1.000
_cell.length_c   1.000
_cell.angle_alpha   90.00
_cell.angle_beta   90.00
_cell.angle_gamma   90.00
#
_symmetry.space_group_name_H-M   'P 1'
#
loop_
_entity.id
_entity.type
_entity.pdbx_description
1 polymer ?
#
loop_
_entity_poly.entity_id
_entity_poly.type
_entity_poly.pdbx_seq_one_letter_code
_entity_poly.pdbx_strand_id
1 'polypeptide(L)'
;MTANETAAIATGLARCAKPERYIQQLVSHWGHKMATSYADGLGAFPFSEIENATMQVHGEGIAITLVTGDAERNVHLRGVIERHIDRFAFKEAPLSYEWKEQ
;
A
#
# COMPACT_ATOMS: atom_id res chain seq x y z
N MET A 1 19.07 -0.91 22.65
CA MET A 1 17.69 -0.95 22.24
C MET A 1 17.39 0.01 21.11
N THR A 2 16.79 -0.45 20.07
CA THR A 2 16.52 0.40 18.93
C THR A 2 15.03 0.48 18.69
N ALA A 3 14.59 1.59 18.08
CA ALA A 3 13.20 1.77 17.76
C ALA A 3 12.71 0.74 16.73
N ASN A 4 13.64 0.18 15.95
CA ASN A 4 13.28 -0.79 14.91
C ASN A 4 12.75 -2.10 15.47
N GLU A 5 12.99 -2.37 16.75
CA GLU A 5 12.53 -3.62 17.34
C GLU A 5 11.03 -3.73 17.39
N THR A 6 10.33 -2.58 17.37
CA THR A 6 8.87 -2.60 17.41
C THR A 6 8.23 -2.38 16.05
N ALA A 7 9.02 -2.00 15.06
CA ALA A 7 8.47 -1.75 13.74
C ALA A 7 8.04 -3.05 13.07
N ALA A 8 6.94 -3.00 12.35
CA ALA A 8 6.45 -4.12 11.59
C ALA A 8 6.46 -3.76 10.10
N ILE A 9 7.04 -4.62 9.30
CA ILE A 9 7.14 -4.41 7.87
C ILE A 9 6.49 -5.60 7.17
N ALA A 10 5.64 -5.31 6.20
CA ALA A 10 5.03 -6.35 5.38
C ALA A 10 5.14 -5.94 3.92
N THR A 11 5.35 -6.94 3.06
CA THR A 11 5.29 -6.74 1.63
C THR A 11 4.10 -7.48 1.09
N GLY A 12 3.45 -6.90 0.09
CA GLY A 12 2.27 -7.50 -0.51
C GLY A 12 2.37 -7.45 -2.02
N LEU A 13 1.67 -8.37 -2.66
CA LEU A 13 1.58 -8.37 -4.12
C LEU A 13 0.13 -8.58 -4.49
N ALA A 14 -0.37 -7.72 -5.39
CA ALA A 14 -1.72 -7.85 -5.92
C ALA A 14 -1.64 -7.83 -7.43
N ARG A 15 -2.16 -8.87 -8.07
CA ARG A 15 -2.22 -8.90 -9.54
C ARG A 15 -3.45 -8.15 -9.98
N CYS A 16 -3.30 -7.32 -11.00
CA CYS A 16 -4.41 -6.53 -11.51
C CYS A 16 -4.11 -6.05 -12.92
N ALA A 17 -5.16 -5.67 -13.62
CA ALA A 17 -5.04 -5.32 -15.04
C ALA A 17 -4.40 -3.96 -15.28
N LYS A 18 -4.58 -3.01 -14.36
CA LYS A 18 -4.13 -1.63 -14.56
C LYS A 18 -3.46 -1.07 -13.32
N PRO A 19 -2.31 -1.63 -12.92
CA PRO A 19 -1.68 -1.24 -11.66
C PRO A 19 -1.33 0.25 -11.59
N GLU A 20 -0.80 0.80 -12.67
CA GLU A 20 -0.43 2.22 -12.65
C GLU A 20 -1.65 3.09 -12.40
N ARG A 21 -2.75 2.79 -13.06
CA ARG A 21 -3.97 3.58 -12.93
C ARG A 21 -4.49 3.54 -11.49
N TYR A 22 -4.49 2.36 -10.87
CA TYR A 22 -5.01 2.23 -9.52
C TYR A 22 -4.13 2.96 -8.50
N ILE A 23 -2.80 2.88 -8.69
CA ILE A 23 -1.88 3.59 -7.81
C ILE A 23 -2.11 5.10 -7.94
N GLN A 24 -2.24 5.60 -9.16
CA GLN A 24 -2.46 7.04 -9.37
C GLN A 24 -3.78 7.50 -8.77
N GLN A 25 -4.81 6.67 -8.86
CA GLN A 25 -6.09 7.02 -8.25
C GLN A 25 -5.99 7.09 -6.73
N LEU A 26 -5.21 6.19 -6.13
CA LEU A 26 -4.98 6.22 -4.69
C LEU A 26 -4.17 7.45 -4.28
N VAL A 27 -3.15 7.78 -5.06
CA VAL A 27 -2.35 8.98 -4.81
C VAL A 27 -3.25 10.22 -4.78
N SER A 28 -4.15 10.33 -5.74
CA SER A 28 -5.07 11.44 -5.81
C SER A 28 -6.06 11.43 -4.63
N HIS A 29 -6.60 10.25 -4.34
CA HIS A 29 -7.61 10.11 -3.29
C HIS A 29 -7.04 10.46 -1.90
N TRP A 30 -5.90 9.85 -1.56
CA TRP A 30 -5.29 10.09 -0.26
C TRP A 30 -4.50 11.39 -0.21
N GLY A 31 -4.27 12.02 -1.36
CA GLY A 31 -3.60 13.33 -1.41
C GLY A 31 -4.36 14.43 -0.67
N HIS A 32 -5.65 14.20 -0.39
CA HIS A 32 -6.43 15.15 0.39
C HIS A 32 -6.13 15.06 1.89
N LYS A 33 -5.48 13.98 2.33
CA LYS A 33 -5.23 13.73 3.74
C LYS A 33 -3.75 13.65 4.09
N MET A 34 -2.90 13.38 3.11
CA MET A 34 -1.48 13.19 3.37
C MET A 34 -0.67 13.61 2.15
N ALA A 35 0.62 13.79 2.33
CA ALA A 35 1.51 14.25 1.26
C ALA A 35 1.93 13.07 0.37
N THR A 36 1.00 12.58 -0.43
CA THR A 36 1.28 11.49 -1.37
C THR A 36 2.16 11.97 -2.51
N SER A 37 2.83 11.03 -3.18
CA SER A 37 3.59 11.35 -4.37
C SER A 37 3.52 10.19 -5.34
N TYR A 38 3.80 10.47 -6.61
CA TYR A 38 3.85 9.46 -7.64
C TYR A 38 4.93 9.83 -8.65
N ALA A 39 5.81 8.90 -8.93
CA ALA A 39 6.84 9.07 -9.95
C ALA A 39 7.30 7.71 -10.43
N ASP A 40 7.40 7.55 -11.75
CA ASP A 40 7.98 6.36 -12.37
C ASP A 40 7.41 5.04 -11.84
N GLY A 41 6.08 5.01 -11.70
CA GLY A 41 5.38 3.80 -11.29
C GLY A 41 5.38 3.55 -9.78
N LEU A 42 5.91 4.50 -9.00
CA LEU A 42 5.98 4.36 -7.55
C LEU A 42 5.13 5.41 -6.86
N GLY A 43 4.14 4.96 -6.10
CA GLY A 43 3.33 5.82 -5.24
C GLY A 43 3.80 5.74 -3.81
N ALA A 44 3.82 6.86 -3.10
CA ALA A 44 4.21 6.91 -1.70
C ALA A 44 3.07 7.48 -0.87
N PHE A 45 2.82 6.82 0.27
CA PHE A 45 1.67 7.12 1.12
C PHE A 45 2.10 7.22 2.58
N PRO A 46 2.46 8.43 3.04
CA PRO A 46 2.87 8.61 4.45
C PRO A 46 1.65 8.79 5.35
N PHE A 47 1.15 7.68 5.89
CA PHE A 47 -0.05 7.72 6.75
C PHE A 47 0.19 8.48 8.05
N SER A 48 1.40 8.37 8.61
CA SER A 48 1.77 9.09 9.83
C SER A 48 3.30 9.13 9.89
N GLU A 49 3.83 9.68 10.97
CA GLU A 49 5.28 9.75 11.12
C GLU A 49 5.93 8.37 11.20
N ILE A 50 5.18 7.37 11.64
CA ILE A 50 5.71 6.02 11.82
C ILE A 50 5.03 4.99 10.95
N GLU A 51 4.07 5.42 10.11
CA GLU A 51 3.32 4.49 9.25
C GLU A 51 3.37 4.99 7.81
N ASN A 52 3.87 4.17 6.93
CA ASN A 52 3.89 4.55 5.52
C ASN A 52 3.81 3.32 4.62
N ALA A 53 3.39 3.56 3.41
CA ALA A 53 3.35 2.51 2.41
C ALA A 53 3.90 3.05 1.10
N THR A 54 4.48 2.15 0.31
CA THR A 54 4.79 2.43 -1.08
C THR A 54 4.11 1.39 -1.94
N MET A 55 3.73 1.80 -3.14
CA MET A 55 3.11 0.89 -4.10
C MET A 55 3.82 1.08 -5.42
N GLN A 56 4.41 0.00 -5.91
CA GLN A 56 5.21 0.02 -7.13
C GLN A 56 4.53 -0.83 -8.20
N VAL A 57 4.45 -0.29 -9.41
CA VAL A 57 4.04 -1.11 -10.55
C VAL A 57 5.07 -2.22 -10.73
N HIS A 58 4.61 -3.45 -10.76
CA HIS A 58 5.48 -4.61 -10.86
C HIS A 58 4.84 -5.62 -11.81
N GLY A 59 5.28 -5.60 -13.08
CA GLY A 59 4.66 -6.43 -14.09
C GLY A 59 3.17 -6.17 -14.18
N GLU A 60 2.37 -7.20 -14.02
CA GLU A 60 0.92 -7.09 -14.07
C GLU A 60 0.32 -7.01 -12.66
N GLY A 61 0.93 -6.19 -11.82
CA GLY A 61 0.45 -6.07 -10.46
C GLY A 61 1.04 -4.90 -9.72
N ILE A 62 0.71 -4.85 -8.43
CA ILE A 62 1.18 -3.81 -7.52
C ILE A 62 1.99 -4.49 -6.42
N ALA A 63 3.24 -4.05 -6.26
CA ALA A 63 4.08 -4.50 -5.15
C ALA A 63 3.97 -3.46 -4.05
N ILE A 64 3.54 -3.88 -2.87
CA ILE A 64 3.26 -3.00 -1.75
C ILE A 64 4.27 -3.25 -0.64
N THR A 65 4.79 -2.16 -0.05
CA THR A 65 5.59 -2.26 1.16
C THR A 65 4.92 -1.40 2.21
N LEU A 66 4.58 -2.00 3.35
CA LEU A 66 3.87 -1.31 4.42
C LEU A 66 4.71 -1.38 5.69
N VAL A 67 4.99 -0.20 6.26
CA VAL A 67 5.75 -0.08 7.50
C VAL A 67 4.85 0.56 8.55
N THR A 68 4.76 -0.07 9.71
CA THR A 68 3.97 0.46 10.83
C THR A 68 4.78 0.35 12.12
N GLY A 69 4.25 0.95 13.19
CA GLY A 69 4.92 0.91 14.49
C GLY A 69 4.84 -0.45 15.16
N ASP A 70 3.80 -1.23 14.87
CA ASP A 70 3.65 -2.54 15.45
C ASP A 70 2.83 -3.45 14.53
N ALA A 71 2.77 -4.73 14.91
CA ALA A 71 2.13 -5.74 14.07
C ALA A 71 0.61 -5.54 13.99
N GLU A 72 0.00 -5.09 15.05
CA GLU A 72 -1.45 -4.88 15.05
C GLU A 72 -1.86 -3.81 14.06
N ARG A 73 -1.14 -2.69 14.07
CA ARG A 73 -1.39 -1.62 13.11
C ARG A 73 -1.11 -2.09 11.69
N ASN A 74 -0.11 -2.94 11.52
CA ASN A 74 0.22 -3.44 10.19
C ASN A 74 -0.95 -4.24 9.62
N VAL A 75 -1.49 -5.16 10.39
CA VAL A 75 -2.65 -5.95 9.95
C VAL A 75 -3.83 -5.06 9.64
N HIS A 76 -4.08 -4.06 10.48
CA HIS A 76 -5.18 -3.13 10.25
C HIS A 76 -5.03 -2.36 8.95
N LEU A 77 -3.85 -1.81 8.71
CA LEU A 77 -3.62 -1.01 7.51
C LEU A 77 -3.58 -1.83 6.23
N ARG A 78 -3.20 -3.12 6.30
CA ARG A 78 -3.33 -4.00 5.13
C ARG A 78 -4.78 -4.03 4.65
N GLY A 79 -5.72 -4.16 5.59
CA GLY A 79 -7.13 -4.17 5.24
C GLY A 79 -7.60 -2.85 4.64
N VAL A 80 -7.12 -1.73 5.19
CA VAL A 80 -7.44 -0.42 4.65
C VAL A 80 -6.95 -0.31 3.21
N ILE A 81 -5.70 -0.72 2.97
CA ILE A 81 -5.10 -0.67 1.64
C ILE A 81 -5.90 -1.53 0.66
N GLU A 82 -6.21 -2.77 1.06
CA GLU A 82 -6.96 -3.69 0.19
C GLU A 82 -8.30 -3.12 -0.20
N ARG A 83 -9.04 -2.58 0.77
CA ARG A 83 -10.36 -2.04 0.48
C ARG A 83 -10.30 -0.85 -0.47
N HIS A 84 -9.25 -0.03 -0.35
CA HIS A 84 -9.11 1.12 -1.23
C HIS A 84 -8.69 0.73 -2.64
N ILE A 85 -7.76 -0.21 -2.76
CA ILE A 85 -7.37 -0.69 -4.09
C ILE A 85 -8.57 -1.34 -4.76
N ASP A 86 -9.31 -2.20 -4.05
CA ASP A 86 -10.49 -2.87 -4.59
C ASP A 86 -11.55 -1.87 -5.03
N ARG A 87 -11.68 -0.77 -4.33
CA ARG A 87 -12.63 0.26 -4.70
C ARG A 87 -12.36 0.83 -6.08
N PHE A 88 -11.09 1.09 -6.39
CA PHE A 88 -10.72 1.62 -7.70
C PHE A 88 -10.62 0.52 -8.76
N ALA A 89 -10.30 -0.69 -8.34
CA ALA A 89 -10.22 -1.84 -9.23
C ALA A 89 -11.55 -2.59 -9.29
N PHE A 90 -12.68 -1.89 -9.18
CA PHE A 90 -13.98 -2.51 -8.95
C PHE A 90 -14.40 -3.48 -10.04
N LYS A 91 -13.88 -3.33 -11.25
CA LYS A 91 -14.24 -4.23 -12.34
C LYS A 91 -13.63 -5.61 -12.20
N GLU A 92 -12.60 -5.74 -11.37
CA GLU A 92 -11.93 -7.02 -11.16
C GLU A 92 -11.84 -7.40 -9.68
N ALA A 93 -12.38 -6.55 -8.80
CA ALA A 93 -12.35 -6.81 -7.36
C ALA A 93 -13.29 -7.95 -6.99
N PRO A 94 -13.01 -8.67 -5.89
CA PRO A 94 -11.87 -8.42 -5.02
C PRO A 94 -10.58 -9.01 -5.59
N LEU A 95 -9.48 -8.26 -5.44
CA LEU A 95 -8.18 -8.74 -5.87
C LEU A 95 -7.65 -9.74 -4.85
N SER A 96 -6.70 -10.57 -5.27
CA SER A 96 -6.00 -11.48 -4.36
C SER A 96 -4.72 -10.80 -3.92
N TYR A 97 -4.51 -10.74 -2.60
CA TYR A 97 -3.35 -10.10 -2.02
C TYR A 97 -2.50 -11.14 -1.31
N GLU A 98 -1.21 -11.14 -1.63
CA GLU A 98 -0.25 -12.05 -0.99
C GLU A 98 0.66 -11.22 -0.11
N TRP A 99 0.46 -11.31 1.20
CA TRP A 99 1.25 -10.55 2.17
C TRP A 99 2.30 -11.43 2.82
N LYS A 100 3.47 -10.87 3.04
CA LYS A 100 4.55 -11.52 3.78
C LYS A 100 5.06 -10.56 4.82
N GLU A 101 5.19 -11.05 6.04
CA GLU A 101 5.79 -10.27 7.13
C GLU A 101 7.29 -10.39 7.08
N GLN A 102 7.95 -9.28 7.28
CA GLN A 102 9.42 -9.23 7.23
C GLN A 102 10.02 -9.40 8.63
#